data_6462e3437f6bf5f43a84c4ee25ae91d0
#
_entry.id   6462e3437f6bf5f43a84c4ee25ae91d0
#
_cell.length_a   1.000
_cell.length_b   1.000
_cell.length_c   1.000
_cell.angle_alpha   90.00
_cell.angle_beta   90.00
_cell.angle_gamma   90.00
#
_symmetry.space_group_name_H-M   'P 1'
#
loop_
_entity.id
_entity.type
_entity.pdbx_description
1 polymer ?
#
loop_
_entity_poly.entity_id
_entity_poly.type
_entity_poly.pdbx_seq_one_letter_code
_entity_poly.pdbx_strand_id
1 'polypeptide(L)'
;MILNHSEEAKKYQQFYKEQLLKNVVPFWINSDLLDREYGGYISSVDREGKSYNNDKSVWFQGRCLWTFSTLCEKYGIREEWRKAADAGKEFLEKYCFDSDGRMYFTVTREGKPLRKRRYMFSESFYVVGMAEYGYVFGDKEALNKAEKCFEMMLDIYRNPENDPFKITPKSYAETRNERSAAVPMVLVSSAQLLRRCDPEKAEYYSGIVKEMTADILKYHFHPELRASLENVLQDGSHRQPDRQNNKPRSFLRKRLVFNERGGIFRR
;
A
#
# COMPACT_ATOMS: atom_id res chain seq x y z
N MET A 1 2.11 -24.93 -30.30
CA MET A 1 0.78 -24.41 -30.67
C MET A 1 0.54 -23.17 -29.81
N ILE A 2 0.92 -21.99 -30.32
CA ILE A 2 0.64 -20.70 -29.64
C ILE A 2 -0.82 -20.42 -29.94
N LEU A 3 -1.69 -20.70 -28.98
CA LEU A 3 -3.10 -20.36 -29.08
C LEU A 3 -3.22 -18.85 -29.28
N ASN A 4 -3.94 -18.46 -30.30
CA ASN A 4 -4.23 -17.06 -30.59
C ASN A 4 -5.27 -16.56 -29.57
N HIS A 5 -4.81 -16.31 -28.32
CA HIS A 5 -5.65 -15.85 -27.21
C HIS A 5 -6.08 -14.39 -27.34
N SER A 6 -5.80 -13.71 -28.44
CA SER A 6 -6.02 -12.27 -28.56
C SER A 6 -7.51 -11.89 -28.51
N GLU A 7 -8.38 -12.66 -29.15
CA GLU A 7 -9.83 -12.38 -29.15
C GLU A 7 -10.48 -12.77 -27.83
N GLU A 8 -10.11 -13.92 -27.28
CA GLU A 8 -10.60 -14.36 -25.96
C GLU A 8 -10.13 -13.43 -24.86
N ALA A 9 -8.86 -13.01 -24.89
CA ALA A 9 -8.31 -12.02 -23.97
C ALA A 9 -9.05 -10.69 -24.05
N LYS A 10 -9.35 -10.19 -25.25
CA LYS A 10 -10.16 -8.97 -25.44
C LYS A 10 -11.58 -9.10 -24.88
N LYS A 11 -12.22 -10.26 -25.09
CA LYS A 11 -13.54 -10.55 -24.53
C LYS A 11 -13.54 -10.48 -23.00
N TYR A 12 -12.56 -11.12 -22.34
CA TYR A 12 -12.42 -11.05 -20.87
C TYR A 12 -12.03 -9.66 -20.39
N GLN A 13 -11.17 -8.94 -21.10
CA GLN A 13 -10.83 -7.57 -20.78
C GLN A 13 -12.07 -6.66 -20.80
N GLN A 14 -12.91 -6.77 -21.83
CA GLN A 14 -14.14 -6.02 -21.93
C GLN A 14 -15.13 -6.41 -20.83
N PHE A 15 -15.30 -7.71 -20.57
CA PHE A 15 -16.16 -8.22 -19.51
C PHE A 15 -15.74 -7.66 -18.13
N TYR A 16 -14.46 -7.77 -17.77
CA TYR A 16 -14.00 -7.27 -16.46
C TYR A 16 -14.08 -5.75 -16.36
N LYS A 17 -13.82 -5.03 -17.45
CA LYS A 17 -14.01 -3.58 -17.48
C LYS A 17 -15.46 -3.21 -17.22
N GLU A 18 -16.41 -3.90 -17.84
CA GLU A 18 -17.83 -3.65 -17.64
C GLU A 18 -18.28 -4.01 -16.23
N GLN A 19 -17.83 -5.16 -15.70
CA GLN A 19 -18.11 -5.53 -14.30
C GLN A 19 -17.57 -4.47 -13.32
N LEU A 20 -16.36 -4.00 -13.53
CA LEU A 20 -15.78 -2.95 -12.69
C LEU A 20 -16.62 -1.67 -12.73
N LEU A 21 -16.90 -1.16 -13.94
CA LEU A 21 -17.50 0.18 -14.13
C LEU A 21 -19.02 0.21 -13.97
N LYS A 22 -19.72 -0.92 -14.21
CA LYS A 22 -21.18 -0.96 -14.15
C LYS A 22 -21.74 -1.60 -12.87
N ASN A 23 -20.92 -2.43 -12.18
CA ASN A 23 -21.37 -3.16 -11.00
C ASN A 23 -20.53 -2.83 -9.76
N VAL A 24 -19.21 -3.04 -9.78
CA VAL A 24 -18.35 -2.93 -8.60
C VAL A 24 -18.25 -1.49 -8.11
N VAL A 25 -17.84 -0.57 -8.98
CA VAL A 25 -17.66 0.84 -8.59
C VAL A 25 -18.98 1.49 -8.19
N PRO A 26 -20.12 1.32 -8.93
CA PRO A 26 -21.41 1.85 -8.51
C PRO A 26 -21.90 1.28 -7.16
N PHE A 27 -21.66 -0.02 -6.89
CA PHE A 27 -21.98 -0.58 -5.58
C PHE A 27 -21.28 0.19 -4.45
N TRP A 28 -19.97 0.39 -4.57
CA TRP A 28 -19.19 1.07 -3.54
C TRP A 28 -19.55 2.55 -3.40
N ILE A 29 -19.79 3.26 -4.50
CA ILE A 29 -20.19 4.67 -4.48
C ILE A 29 -21.57 4.87 -3.84
N ASN A 30 -22.50 3.93 -4.05
CA ASN A 30 -23.86 4.02 -3.55
C ASN A 30 -24.04 3.40 -2.17
N SER A 31 -23.05 2.69 -1.65
CA SER A 31 -23.04 2.11 -0.31
C SER A 31 -22.73 3.14 0.78
N ASP A 32 -22.75 2.70 2.04
CA ASP A 32 -22.30 3.49 3.19
C ASP A 32 -20.76 3.64 3.25
N LEU A 33 -20.02 3.20 2.21
CA LEU A 33 -18.57 3.40 2.12
C LEU A 33 -18.19 4.86 2.29
N LEU A 34 -18.84 5.76 1.54
CA LEU A 34 -18.58 7.19 1.62
C LEU A 34 -19.32 7.79 2.80
N ASP A 35 -18.58 8.20 3.82
CA ASP A 35 -19.18 8.88 4.96
C ASP A 35 -19.47 10.34 4.62
N ARG A 36 -20.73 10.61 4.29
CA ARG A 36 -21.18 11.95 3.87
C ARG A 36 -21.31 12.93 5.03
N GLU A 37 -21.21 12.46 6.26
CA GLU A 37 -21.34 13.29 7.48
C GLU A 37 -19.96 13.74 8.00
N TYR A 38 -19.02 12.80 8.13
CA TYR A 38 -17.67 13.06 8.69
C TYR A 38 -16.55 12.99 7.67
N GLY A 39 -16.85 12.65 6.42
CA GLY A 39 -15.87 12.48 5.36
C GLY A 39 -15.11 11.15 5.42
N GLY A 40 -14.26 10.91 4.43
CA GLY A 40 -13.50 9.66 4.32
C GLY A 40 -14.38 8.44 4.04
N TYR A 41 -13.86 7.25 4.42
CA TYR A 41 -14.49 5.99 4.05
C TYR A 41 -14.72 5.10 5.26
N ILE A 42 -15.93 4.54 5.37
CA ILE A 42 -16.28 3.50 6.35
C ILE A 42 -15.67 2.18 5.87
N SER A 43 -14.92 1.52 6.75
CA SER A 43 -14.10 0.37 6.37
C SER A 43 -14.86 -0.95 6.26
N SER A 44 -16.12 -0.99 6.74
CA SER A 44 -16.87 -2.23 6.92
C SER A 44 -18.34 -2.04 6.52
N VAL A 45 -18.68 -2.58 5.36
CA VAL A 45 -20.08 -2.67 4.87
C VAL A 45 -20.44 -4.10 4.58
N ASP A 46 -21.72 -4.44 4.71
CA ASP A 46 -22.27 -5.74 4.34
C ASP A 46 -22.46 -5.86 2.81
N ARG A 47 -23.03 -6.98 2.36
CA ARG A 47 -23.26 -7.23 0.94
C ARG A 47 -24.35 -6.35 0.32
N GLU A 48 -25.21 -5.75 1.14
CA GLU A 48 -26.21 -4.76 0.75
C GLU A 48 -25.65 -3.33 0.76
N GLY A 49 -24.39 -3.15 1.16
CA GLY A 49 -23.71 -1.86 1.22
C GLY A 49 -23.98 -1.06 2.51
N LYS A 50 -24.56 -1.69 3.55
CA LYS A 50 -24.83 -1.06 4.84
C LYS A 50 -23.65 -1.23 5.79
N SER A 51 -23.29 -0.14 6.49
CA SER A 51 -22.24 -0.20 7.49
C SER A 51 -22.67 -0.99 8.73
N TYR A 52 -21.78 -1.89 9.19
CA TYR A 52 -21.96 -2.63 10.44
C TYR A 52 -20.85 -2.32 11.47
N ASN A 53 -19.82 -1.60 11.08
CA ASN A 53 -18.79 -1.06 11.96
C ASN A 53 -18.32 0.28 11.38
N ASN A 54 -18.43 1.34 12.16
CA ASN A 54 -18.12 2.69 11.72
C ASN A 54 -16.67 3.11 11.97
N ASP A 55 -15.84 2.29 12.62
CA ASP A 55 -14.43 2.57 12.79
C ASP A 55 -13.71 2.64 11.43
N LYS A 56 -12.86 3.65 11.28
CA LYS A 56 -12.15 3.91 10.04
C LYS A 56 -10.70 3.44 10.11
N SER A 57 -10.36 2.43 9.30
CA SER A 57 -8.98 1.99 9.11
C SER A 57 -8.22 2.99 8.24
N VAL A 58 -7.11 3.53 8.75
CA VAL A 58 -6.24 4.45 7.99
C VAL A 58 -5.67 3.79 6.74
N TRP A 59 -5.36 2.50 6.81
CA TRP A 59 -4.94 1.73 5.62
C TRP A 59 -6.00 1.74 4.52
N PHE A 60 -7.25 1.65 4.93
CA PHE A 60 -8.37 1.63 3.99
C PHE A 60 -8.59 3.02 3.37
N GLN A 61 -8.43 4.08 4.16
CA GLN A 61 -8.50 5.46 3.65
C GLN A 61 -7.50 5.66 2.49
N GLY A 62 -6.23 5.35 2.69
CA GLY A 62 -5.20 5.50 1.67
C GLY A 62 -5.45 4.63 0.41
N ARG A 63 -5.94 3.40 0.60
CA ARG A 63 -6.28 2.51 -0.52
C ARG A 63 -7.45 3.02 -1.35
N CYS A 64 -8.52 3.51 -0.69
CA CYS A 64 -9.67 4.06 -1.40
C CYS A 64 -9.30 5.35 -2.13
N LEU A 65 -8.51 6.23 -1.51
CA LEU A 65 -7.98 7.42 -2.17
C LEU A 65 -7.22 7.05 -3.45
N TRP A 66 -6.30 6.08 -3.36
CA TRP A 66 -5.58 5.56 -4.52
C TRP A 66 -6.52 4.99 -5.58
N THR A 67 -7.52 4.21 -5.16
CA THR A 67 -8.47 3.56 -6.07
C THR A 67 -9.29 4.58 -6.86
N PHE A 68 -9.89 5.57 -6.19
CA PHE A 68 -10.69 6.58 -6.87
C PHE A 68 -9.85 7.50 -7.76
N SER A 69 -8.63 7.84 -7.34
CA SER A 69 -7.69 8.59 -8.18
C SER A 69 -7.28 7.78 -9.41
N THR A 70 -6.95 6.51 -9.27
CA THR A 70 -6.61 5.62 -10.39
C THR A 70 -7.78 5.39 -11.34
N LEU A 71 -9.02 5.32 -10.85
CA LEU A 71 -10.20 5.26 -11.69
C LEU A 71 -10.30 6.51 -12.58
N CYS A 72 -10.07 7.69 -12.01
CA CYS A 72 -10.04 8.95 -12.78
C CYS A 72 -8.91 8.95 -13.81
N GLU A 73 -7.72 8.45 -13.48
CA GLU A 73 -6.59 8.35 -14.43
C GLU A 73 -6.92 7.43 -15.60
N LYS A 74 -7.48 6.26 -15.33
CA LYS A 74 -7.66 5.20 -16.35
C LYS A 74 -8.91 5.35 -17.20
N TYR A 75 -9.97 5.95 -16.65
CA TYR A 75 -11.28 6.00 -17.31
C TYR A 75 -11.84 7.41 -17.47
N GLY A 76 -11.04 8.43 -17.17
CA GLY A 76 -11.44 9.83 -17.21
C GLY A 76 -12.06 10.31 -15.89
N ILE A 77 -11.92 11.61 -15.64
CA ILE A 77 -12.40 12.22 -14.39
C ILE A 77 -13.94 12.25 -14.43
N ARG A 78 -14.55 11.56 -13.46
CA ARG A 78 -15.98 11.67 -13.15
C ARG A 78 -16.14 12.38 -11.82
N GLU A 79 -17.13 13.28 -11.76
CA GLU A 79 -17.36 14.10 -10.58
C GLU A 79 -17.56 13.29 -9.30
N GLU A 80 -18.30 12.19 -9.37
CA GLU A 80 -18.53 11.28 -8.23
C GLU A 80 -17.23 10.64 -7.72
N TRP A 81 -16.32 10.24 -8.61
CA TRP A 81 -15.04 9.65 -8.24
C TRP A 81 -14.07 10.71 -7.70
N ARG A 82 -14.09 11.90 -8.30
CA ARG A 82 -13.31 13.03 -7.83
C ARG A 82 -13.74 13.44 -6.42
N LYS A 83 -15.04 13.60 -6.15
CA LYS A 83 -15.56 13.90 -4.83
C LYS A 83 -15.20 12.81 -3.81
N ALA A 84 -15.26 11.52 -4.22
CA ALA A 84 -14.83 10.44 -3.37
C ALA A 84 -13.33 10.53 -3.01
N ALA A 85 -12.47 10.83 -3.99
CA ALA A 85 -11.04 11.02 -3.75
C ALA A 85 -10.78 12.23 -2.82
N ASP A 86 -11.41 13.37 -3.08
CA ASP A 86 -11.28 14.58 -2.26
C ASP A 86 -11.64 14.32 -0.80
N ALA A 87 -12.76 13.64 -0.54
CA ALA A 87 -13.19 13.28 0.81
C ALA A 87 -12.17 12.37 1.54
N GLY A 88 -11.53 11.46 0.81
CA GLY A 88 -10.48 10.60 1.37
C GLY A 88 -9.21 11.38 1.71
N LYS A 89 -8.76 12.26 0.82
CA LYS A 89 -7.60 13.14 1.05
C LYS A 89 -7.81 14.01 2.28
N GLU A 90 -8.92 14.73 2.33
CA GLU A 90 -9.24 15.62 3.44
C GLU A 90 -9.31 14.89 4.79
N PHE A 91 -9.93 13.72 4.81
CA PHE A 91 -10.01 12.90 6.04
C PHE A 91 -8.63 12.40 6.50
N LEU A 92 -7.80 11.93 5.58
CA LEU A 92 -6.43 11.48 5.88
C LEU A 92 -5.59 12.61 6.49
N GLU A 93 -5.62 13.79 5.90
CA GLU A 93 -4.83 14.94 6.36
C GLU A 93 -5.32 15.47 7.70
N LYS A 94 -6.63 15.48 7.92
CA LYS A 94 -7.21 16.12 9.11
C LYS A 94 -7.18 15.23 10.36
N TYR A 95 -7.33 13.90 10.18
CA TYR A 95 -7.62 13.02 11.31
C TYR A 95 -6.69 11.84 11.51
N CYS A 96 -5.83 11.53 10.52
CA CYS A 96 -5.10 10.28 10.56
C CYS A 96 -3.67 10.38 11.09
N PHE A 97 -3.19 11.58 11.39
CA PHE A 97 -1.87 11.83 11.99
C PHE A 97 -1.96 12.14 13.48
N ASP A 98 -0.99 11.64 14.22
CA ASP A 98 -0.74 12.01 15.60
C ASP A 98 0.22 13.21 15.66
N SER A 99 0.34 13.82 16.83
CA SER A 99 1.20 14.97 17.10
C SER A 99 2.69 14.72 16.89
N ASP A 100 3.13 13.43 16.89
CA ASP A 100 4.50 13.01 16.61
C ASP A 100 4.79 12.84 15.12
N GLY A 101 3.82 13.12 14.23
CA GLY A 101 3.95 12.97 12.79
C GLY A 101 3.75 11.53 12.27
N ARG A 102 3.51 10.55 13.16
CA ARG A 102 3.18 9.18 12.78
C ARG A 102 1.66 9.01 12.65
N MET A 103 1.24 8.05 11.83
CA MET A 103 -0.17 7.82 11.59
C MET A 103 -0.80 6.84 12.56
N TYR A 104 -2.09 7.05 12.81
CA TYR A 104 -2.94 6.06 13.48
C TYR A 104 -3.15 4.84 12.58
N PHE A 105 -3.53 3.73 13.18
CA PHE A 105 -4.00 2.54 12.46
C PHE A 105 -5.51 2.56 12.26
N THR A 106 -6.24 3.02 13.29
CA THR A 106 -7.69 3.11 13.29
C THR A 106 -8.11 4.37 14.05
N VAL A 107 -9.13 5.04 13.54
CA VAL A 107 -9.80 6.17 14.17
C VAL A 107 -11.30 5.91 14.24
N THR A 108 -12.03 6.63 15.10
CA THR A 108 -13.50 6.59 15.14
C THR A 108 -14.08 7.13 13.83
N ARG A 109 -15.39 7.04 13.65
CA ARG A 109 -16.10 7.62 12.51
C ARG A 109 -15.80 9.12 12.36
N GLU A 110 -15.75 9.84 13.50
CA GLU A 110 -15.51 11.29 13.57
C GLU A 110 -14.02 11.66 13.47
N GLY A 111 -13.12 10.67 13.41
CA GLY A 111 -11.68 10.89 13.30
C GLY A 111 -10.93 10.95 14.63
N LYS A 112 -11.53 10.56 15.77
CA LYS A 112 -10.82 10.48 17.05
C LYS A 112 -9.90 9.26 17.10
N PRO A 113 -8.70 9.34 17.70
CA PRO A 113 -7.75 8.24 17.80
C PRO A 113 -8.35 7.01 18.51
N LEU A 114 -8.20 5.82 17.92
CA LEU A 114 -8.54 4.54 18.53
C LEU A 114 -7.32 3.67 18.74
N ARG A 115 -6.48 3.56 17.72
CA ARG A 115 -5.36 2.64 17.75
C ARG A 115 -4.19 3.15 16.93
N LYS A 116 -2.99 3.07 17.49
CA LYS A 116 -1.72 3.32 16.83
C LYS A 116 -0.94 2.02 16.73
N ARG A 117 -0.33 1.74 15.57
CA ARG A 117 0.44 0.50 15.37
C ARG A 117 1.93 0.78 15.23
N ARG A 118 2.72 -0.27 15.45
CA ARG A 118 4.18 -0.27 15.45
C ARG A 118 4.80 -0.13 14.06
N TYR A 119 4.04 -0.39 12.98
CA TYR A 119 4.57 -0.44 11.63
C TYR A 119 4.22 0.81 10.86
N MET A 120 5.01 1.12 9.82
CA MET A 120 4.81 2.24 8.91
C MET A 120 3.86 1.93 7.73
N PHE A 121 2.92 0.97 7.90
CA PHE A 121 2.01 0.62 6.81
C PHE A 121 0.90 1.63 6.58
N SER A 122 0.47 2.34 7.62
CA SER A 122 -0.48 3.46 7.45
C SER A 122 0.13 4.54 6.58
N GLU A 123 1.37 4.90 6.87
CA GLU A 123 2.17 5.84 6.11
C GLU A 123 2.36 5.38 4.65
N SER A 124 2.60 4.08 4.42
CA SER A 124 2.75 3.57 3.05
C SER A 124 1.47 3.71 2.23
N PHE A 125 0.29 3.51 2.83
CA PHE A 125 -0.98 3.73 2.14
C PHE A 125 -1.31 5.20 1.96
N TYR A 126 -0.89 6.07 2.89
CA TYR A 126 -0.95 7.51 2.71
C TYR A 126 -0.09 7.94 1.50
N VAL A 127 1.16 7.48 1.44
CA VAL A 127 2.07 7.77 0.32
C VAL A 127 1.45 7.41 -1.01
N VAL A 128 0.94 6.18 -1.16
CA VAL A 128 0.38 5.75 -2.46
C VAL A 128 -0.91 6.48 -2.80
N GLY A 129 -1.76 6.77 -1.82
CA GLY A 129 -3.00 7.53 -2.04
C GLY A 129 -2.74 8.96 -2.45
N MET A 130 -1.89 9.67 -1.70
CA MET A 130 -1.57 11.08 -1.93
C MET A 130 -0.74 11.30 -3.20
N ALA A 131 0.22 10.41 -3.50
CA ALA A 131 1.01 10.51 -4.73
C ALA A 131 0.14 10.35 -5.98
N GLU A 132 -0.73 9.33 -5.99
CA GLU A 132 -1.67 9.12 -7.09
C GLU A 132 -2.64 10.29 -7.25
N TYR A 133 -3.22 10.77 -6.15
CA TYR A 133 -4.09 11.94 -6.15
C TYR A 133 -3.36 13.18 -6.71
N GLY A 134 -2.16 13.47 -6.19
CA GLY A 134 -1.36 14.61 -6.64
C GLY A 134 -1.05 14.55 -8.13
N TYR A 135 -0.69 13.37 -8.63
CA TYR A 135 -0.40 13.15 -10.04
C TYR A 135 -1.64 13.34 -10.93
N VAL A 136 -2.76 12.71 -10.57
CA VAL A 136 -3.97 12.70 -11.42
C VAL A 136 -4.64 14.06 -11.45
N PHE A 137 -4.65 14.77 -10.34
CA PHE A 137 -5.38 16.04 -10.22
C PHE A 137 -4.48 17.28 -10.25
N GLY A 138 -3.16 17.11 -10.45
CA GLY A 138 -2.21 18.21 -10.49
C GLY A 138 -1.98 18.91 -9.15
N ASP A 139 -2.29 18.22 -8.02
CA ASP A 139 -2.10 18.74 -6.67
C ASP A 139 -0.65 18.49 -6.22
N LYS A 140 0.21 19.49 -6.48
CA LYS A 140 1.64 19.43 -6.11
C LYS A 140 1.85 19.35 -4.60
N GLU A 141 0.95 19.91 -3.78
CA GLU A 141 1.05 19.84 -2.33
C GLU A 141 0.81 18.42 -1.84
N ALA A 142 -0.19 17.72 -2.37
CA ALA A 142 -0.44 16.32 -2.07
C ALA A 142 0.76 15.44 -2.44
N LEU A 143 1.36 15.65 -3.61
CA LEU A 143 2.56 14.92 -4.02
C LEU A 143 3.75 15.19 -3.08
N ASN A 144 4.03 16.45 -2.75
CA ASN A 144 5.09 16.81 -1.81
C ASN A 144 4.89 16.19 -0.41
N LYS A 145 3.64 16.11 0.07
CA LYS A 145 3.33 15.46 1.34
C LYS A 145 3.57 13.95 1.28
N ALA A 146 3.22 13.30 0.18
CA ALA A 146 3.53 11.89 -0.05
C ALA A 146 5.03 11.64 -0.03
N GLU A 147 5.80 12.47 -0.72
CA GLU A 147 7.27 12.37 -0.77
C GLU A 147 7.90 12.54 0.62
N LYS A 148 7.51 13.56 1.37
CA LYS A 148 8.01 13.77 2.75
C LYS A 148 7.68 12.57 3.65
N CYS A 149 6.49 12.02 3.54
CA CYS A 149 6.11 10.83 4.29
C CYS A 149 6.95 9.60 3.87
N PHE A 150 7.23 9.46 2.60
CA PHE A 150 8.11 8.40 2.08
C PHE A 150 9.54 8.52 2.60
N GLU A 151 10.11 9.72 2.60
CA GLU A 151 11.46 9.98 3.14
C GLU A 151 11.54 9.63 4.64
N MET A 152 10.52 9.98 5.42
CA MET A 152 10.42 9.57 6.82
C MET A 152 10.40 8.04 6.96
N MET A 153 9.63 7.33 6.12
CA MET A 153 9.59 5.86 6.14
C MET A 153 10.94 5.25 5.80
N LEU A 154 11.64 5.83 4.83
CA LEU A 154 12.96 5.39 4.39
C LEU A 154 14.02 5.63 5.47
N ASP A 155 13.99 6.79 6.12
CA ASP A 155 14.88 7.09 7.24
C ASP A 155 14.66 6.14 8.42
N ILE A 156 13.42 5.91 8.83
CA ILE A 156 13.09 4.93 9.90
C ILE A 156 13.55 3.50 9.52
N TYR A 157 13.46 3.12 8.25
CA TYR A 157 13.95 1.81 7.81
C TYR A 157 15.47 1.68 7.95
N ARG A 158 16.20 2.74 7.60
CA ARG A 158 17.67 2.79 7.67
C ARG A 158 18.16 3.04 9.09
N ASN A 159 17.44 3.84 9.86
CA ASN A 159 17.79 4.32 11.21
C ASN A 159 16.56 4.16 12.13
N PRO A 160 16.27 2.94 12.64
CA PRO A 160 15.05 2.68 13.44
C PRO A 160 14.91 3.56 14.70
N GLU A 161 15.99 4.05 15.25
CA GLU A 161 16.03 4.98 16.39
C GLU A 161 15.45 6.36 16.08
N ASN A 162 15.35 6.73 14.83
CA ASN A 162 14.74 8.00 14.38
C ASN A 162 13.20 7.94 14.38
N ASP A 163 12.61 6.78 14.69
CA ASP A 163 11.16 6.67 14.75
C ASP A 163 10.60 7.49 15.94
N PRO A 164 9.84 8.57 15.68
CA PRO A 164 9.27 9.39 16.75
C PRO A 164 8.27 8.62 17.61
N PHE A 165 7.66 7.56 17.07
CA PHE A 165 6.78 6.68 17.82
C PHE A 165 7.54 5.67 18.69
N LYS A 166 8.84 5.49 18.48
CA LYS A 166 9.75 4.59 19.23
C LYS A 166 9.17 3.18 19.37
N ILE A 167 9.07 2.50 18.26
CA ILE A 167 8.50 1.15 18.18
C ILE A 167 9.20 0.20 19.16
N THR A 168 8.40 -0.42 20.03
CA THR A 168 8.89 -1.57 20.78
C THR A 168 9.04 -2.77 19.82
N PRO A 169 10.17 -3.48 19.80
CA PRO A 169 10.34 -4.67 18.98
C PRO A 169 9.21 -5.66 19.16
N LYS A 170 8.79 -6.32 18.10
CA LYS A 170 7.75 -7.36 18.15
C LYS A 170 8.27 -8.62 18.84
N SER A 171 9.55 -8.84 18.78
CA SER A 171 10.29 -9.92 19.43
C SER A 171 11.55 -9.36 20.08
N TYR A 172 12.00 -9.99 21.17
CA TYR A 172 13.23 -9.59 21.83
C TYR A 172 14.43 -10.04 21.02
N ALA A 173 15.41 -9.14 20.82
CA ALA A 173 16.62 -9.42 20.05
C ALA A 173 17.43 -10.59 20.63
N GLU A 174 17.44 -10.76 21.97
CA GLU A 174 18.15 -11.83 22.65
C GLU A 174 17.61 -13.23 22.31
N THR A 175 16.31 -13.32 22.04
CA THR A 175 15.64 -14.60 21.78
C THR A 175 15.24 -14.80 20.34
N ARG A 176 14.94 -13.72 19.64
CA ARG A 176 14.43 -13.74 18.28
C ARG A 176 14.75 -12.44 17.55
N ASN A 177 15.98 -12.30 17.11
CA ASN A 177 16.44 -11.15 16.32
C ASN A 177 16.09 -11.38 14.85
N GLU A 178 14.87 -10.99 14.46
CA GLU A 178 14.33 -11.22 13.11
C GLU A 178 14.23 -9.91 12.32
N ARG A 179 14.44 -10.02 11.01
CA ARG A 179 14.11 -9.00 10.03
C ARG A 179 12.97 -9.46 9.14
N SER A 180 12.12 -8.53 8.72
CA SER A 180 10.96 -8.82 7.88
C SER A 180 11.12 -8.22 6.48
N ALA A 181 10.80 -8.99 5.46
CA ALA A 181 10.72 -8.50 4.08
C ALA A 181 9.53 -7.55 3.83
N ALA A 182 8.62 -7.42 4.78
CA ALA A 182 7.41 -6.62 4.58
C ALA A 182 7.69 -5.13 4.39
N VAL A 183 8.65 -4.57 5.15
CA VAL A 183 8.99 -3.15 5.06
C VAL A 183 9.71 -2.81 3.75
N PRO A 184 10.84 -3.46 3.37
CA PRO A 184 11.45 -3.18 2.08
C PRO A 184 10.51 -3.45 0.89
N MET A 185 9.57 -4.40 0.99
CA MET A 185 8.55 -4.63 -0.02
C MET A 185 7.62 -3.42 -0.21
N VAL A 186 7.13 -2.79 0.86
CA VAL A 186 6.26 -1.61 0.74
C VAL A 186 7.05 -0.38 0.29
N LEU A 187 8.33 -0.26 0.66
CA LEU A 187 9.20 0.80 0.16
C LEU A 187 9.43 0.67 -1.35
N VAL A 188 9.68 -0.54 -1.87
CA VAL A 188 9.74 -0.79 -3.33
C VAL A 188 8.45 -0.35 -4.01
N SER A 189 7.30 -0.77 -3.49
CA SER A 189 5.99 -0.44 -4.08
C SER A 189 5.73 1.07 -4.10
N SER A 190 5.98 1.75 -2.99
CA SER A 190 5.82 3.20 -2.87
C SER A 190 6.79 3.97 -3.78
N ALA A 191 8.07 3.56 -3.81
CA ALA A 191 9.07 4.20 -4.68
C ALA A 191 8.75 4.01 -6.18
N GLN A 192 8.21 2.86 -6.59
CA GLN A 192 7.78 2.65 -7.97
C GLN A 192 6.63 3.59 -8.37
N LEU A 193 5.69 3.83 -7.46
CA LEU A 193 4.60 4.76 -7.70
C LEU A 193 5.11 6.21 -7.75
N LEU A 194 5.89 6.64 -6.77
CA LEU A 194 6.48 7.99 -6.74
C LEU A 194 7.33 8.27 -7.99
N ARG A 195 8.12 7.30 -8.45
CA ARG A 195 8.87 7.40 -9.71
C ARG A 195 7.99 7.70 -10.92
N ARG A 196 6.76 7.18 -10.94
CA ARG A 196 5.78 7.48 -11.99
C ARG A 196 5.16 8.86 -11.79
N CYS A 197 4.84 9.22 -10.56
CA CYS A 197 4.15 10.47 -10.25
C CYS A 197 5.07 11.69 -10.28
N ASP A 198 6.38 11.52 -10.00
CA ASP A 198 7.42 12.55 -10.12
C ASP A 198 8.56 12.07 -11.04
N PRO A 199 8.48 12.33 -12.35
CA PRO A 199 9.53 11.97 -13.29
C PRO A 199 10.88 12.68 -13.04
N GLU A 200 10.89 13.87 -12.41
CA GLU A 200 12.13 14.61 -12.12
C GLU A 200 13.01 13.86 -11.11
N LYS A 201 12.38 13.11 -10.18
CA LYS A 201 13.07 12.26 -9.20
C LYS A 201 13.12 10.77 -9.60
N ALA A 202 12.84 10.43 -10.86
CA ALA A 202 12.72 9.03 -11.28
C ALA A 202 14.01 8.21 -11.05
N GLU A 203 15.19 8.81 -11.21
CA GLU A 203 16.46 8.14 -10.97
C GLU A 203 16.68 7.86 -9.48
N TYR A 204 16.37 8.82 -8.61
CA TYR A 204 16.42 8.67 -7.16
C TYR A 204 15.55 7.49 -6.70
N TYR A 205 14.27 7.47 -7.07
CA TYR A 205 13.39 6.36 -6.70
C TYR A 205 13.79 5.02 -7.33
N SER A 206 14.40 5.04 -8.51
CA SER A 206 14.97 3.83 -9.12
C SER A 206 16.14 3.27 -8.32
N GLY A 207 16.97 4.16 -7.73
CA GLY A 207 18.03 3.78 -6.80
C GLY A 207 17.49 3.06 -5.57
N ILE A 208 16.46 3.63 -4.94
CA ILE A 208 15.80 3.03 -3.76
C ILE A 208 15.19 1.67 -4.10
N VAL A 209 14.51 1.55 -5.25
CA VAL A 209 13.96 0.25 -5.68
C VAL A 209 15.06 -0.80 -5.84
N LYS A 210 16.22 -0.43 -6.40
CA LYS A 210 17.38 -1.35 -6.53
C LYS A 210 17.93 -1.75 -5.16
N GLU A 211 18.12 -0.79 -4.26
CA GLU A 211 18.60 -1.01 -2.88
C GLU A 211 17.70 -1.97 -2.13
N MET A 212 16.40 -1.67 -2.04
CA MET A 212 15.43 -2.50 -1.31
C MET A 212 15.25 -3.90 -1.94
N THR A 213 15.33 -3.98 -3.27
CA THR A 213 15.29 -5.25 -3.98
C THR A 213 16.53 -6.10 -3.66
N ALA A 214 17.72 -5.49 -3.64
CA ALA A 214 18.95 -6.18 -3.28
C ALA A 214 18.91 -6.70 -1.83
N ASP A 215 18.35 -5.91 -0.91
CA ASP A 215 18.16 -6.31 0.49
C ASP A 215 17.23 -7.54 0.62
N ILE A 216 16.10 -7.52 -0.09
CA ILE A 216 15.18 -8.67 -0.14
C ILE A 216 15.87 -9.91 -0.72
N LEU A 217 16.59 -9.77 -1.81
CA LEU A 217 17.29 -10.88 -2.45
C LEU A 217 18.41 -11.45 -1.56
N LYS A 218 19.15 -10.57 -0.90
CA LYS A 218 20.27 -10.97 -0.04
C LYS A 218 19.82 -11.74 1.20
N TYR A 219 18.77 -11.30 1.87
CA TYR A 219 18.40 -11.82 3.19
C TYR A 219 17.20 -12.74 3.18
N HIS A 220 16.29 -12.58 2.23
CA HIS A 220 15.00 -13.28 2.24
C HIS A 220 14.83 -14.31 1.13
N PHE A 221 15.66 -14.28 0.08
CA PHE A 221 15.61 -15.27 -0.98
C PHE A 221 16.56 -16.43 -0.69
N HIS A 222 16.02 -17.63 -0.62
CA HIS A 222 16.73 -18.88 -0.33
C HIS A 222 16.69 -19.79 -1.56
N PRO A 223 17.76 -19.82 -2.39
CA PRO A 223 17.81 -20.62 -3.62
C PRO A 223 17.59 -22.12 -3.37
N GLU A 224 18.15 -22.64 -2.26
CA GLU A 224 18.02 -24.02 -1.83
C GLU A 224 16.58 -24.44 -1.53
N LEU A 225 15.76 -23.50 -1.02
CA LEU A 225 14.33 -23.68 -0.77
C LEU A 225 13.47 -23.30 -1.98
N ARG A 226 14.08 -22.70 -3.02
CA ARG A 226 13.37 -22.05 -4.14
C ARG A 226 12.24 -21.12 -3.66
N ALA A 227 12.46 -20.44 -2.53
CA ALA A 227 11.45 -19.63 -1.87
C ALA A 227 12.04 -18.34 -1.30
N SER A 228 11.15 -17.36 -1.11
CA SER A 228 11.44 -16.16 -0.35
C SER A 228 10.69 -16.21 0.97
N LEU A 229 11.41 -16.10 2.08
CA LEU A 229 10.85 -16.12 3.43
C LEU A 229 10.47 -14.71 3.87
N GLU A 230 9.35 -14.57 4.58
CA GLU A 230 8.90 -13.27 5.09
C GLU A 230 9.76 -12.80 6.26
N ASN A 231 10.07 -13.70 7.19
CA ASN A 231 10.90 -13.42 8.35
C ASN A 231 12.13 -14.33 8.35
N VAL A 232 13.27 -13.74 8.58
CA VAL A 232 14.58 -14.40 8.69
C VAL A 232 15.35 -13.80 9.86
N LEU A 233 16.42 -14.45 10.32
CA LEU A 233 17.33 -13.86 11.29
C LEU A 233 18.08 -12.67 10.65
N GLN A 234 18.76 -11.86 11.46
CA GLN A 234 19.47 -10.65 10.97
C GLN A 234 20.55 -10.98 9.93
N ASP A 235 21.17 -12.14 10.02
CA ASP A 235 22.16 -12.63 9.06
C ASP A 235 21.55 -13.23 7.78
N GLY A 236 20.22 -13.33 7.71
CA GLY A 236 19.49 -13.94 6.61
C GLY A 236 19.26 -15.43 6.76
N SER A 237 19.83 -16.08 7.76
CA SER A 237 19.56 -17.50 8.00
C SER A 237 18.11 -17.74 8.41
N HIS A 238 17.59 -18.93 8.09
CA HIS A 238 16.26 -19.34 8.52
C HIS A 238 16.35 -20.38 9.64
N ARG A 239 15.45 -20.27 10.60
CA ARG A 239 15.24 -21.37 11.54
C ARG A 239 14.59 -22.53 10.83
N GLN A 240 14.91 -23.76 11.23
CA GLN A 240 14.14 -24.92 10.79
C GLN A 240 12.65 -24.68 11.03
N PRO A 241 11.76 -25.09 10.12
CA PRO A 241 10.41 -24.58 10.04
C PRO A 241 9.61 -24.93 11.30
N ASP A 242 9.38 -23.93 12.13
CA ASP A 242 8.15 -23.87 12.91
C ASP A 242 7.01 -23.80 11.90
N ARG A 243 6.24 -24.89 11.77
CA ARG A 243 5.18 -25.07 10.75
C ARG A 243 4.12 -23.95 10.71
N GLN A 244 4.16 -22.99 11.67
CA GLN A 244 3.18 -21.93 11.82
C GLN A 244 3.53 -20.61 11.12
N ASN A 245 4.78 -20.37 10.70
CA ASN A 245 5.21 -19.06 10.15
C ASN A 245 5.39 -18.98 8.64
N ASN A 246 5.29 -20.08 7.92
CA ASN A 246 5.32 -20.08 6.45
C ASN A 246 3.93 -19.80 5.87
N LYS A 247 3.53 -18.54 5.83
CA LYS A 247 2.28 -18.13 5.18
C LYS A 247 2.50 -17.97 3.67
N PRO A 248 1.87 -18.80 2.81
CA PRO A 248 2.01 -18.71 1.34
C PRO A 248 1.59 -17.36 0.74
N ARG A 249 0.81 -16.55 1.50
CA ARG A 249 0.27 -15.25 1.05
C ARG A 249 1.33 -14.19 0.78
N SER A 250 2.46 -14.18 1.51
CA SER A 250 3.52 -13.20 1.29
C SER A 250 4.35 -13.49 0.05
N PHE A 251 4.45 -14.74 -0.36
CA PHE A 251 5.12 -15.18 -1.59
C PHE A 251 4.45 -14.61 -2.86
N LEU A 252 3.13 -14.64 -2.92
CA LEU A 252 2.37 -14.10 -4.06
C LEU A 252 2.53 -12.58 -4.20
N ARG A 253 2.53 -11.83 -3.08
CA ARG A 253 2.76 -10.38 -3.10
C ARG A 253 4.16 -10.03 -3.62
N LYS A 254 5.21 -10.73 -3.19
CA LYS A 254 6.58 -10.53 -3.67
C LYS A 254 6.71 -10.81 -5.16
N ARG A 255 6.06 -11.87 -5.67
CA ARG A 255 6.05 -12.20 -7.08
C ARG A 255 5.39 -11.11 -7.94
N LEU A 256 4.31 -10.49 -7.47
CA LEU A 256 3.65 -9.37 -8.15
C LEU A 256 4.54 -8.13 -8.22
N VAL A 257 5.22 -7.78 -7.12
CA VAL A 257 6.14 -6.63 -7.08
C VAL A 257 7.31 -6.81 -8.06
N PHE A 258 7.80 -8.04 -8.25
CA PHE A 258 8.91 -8.33 -9.18
C PHE A 258 8.46 -8.49 -10.63
N ASN A 259 7.22 -8.93 -10.91
CA ASN A 259 6.73 -9.14 -12.28
C ASN A 259 6.43 -7.85 -13.05
N GLU A 260 6.14 -6.75 -12.40
CA GLU A 260 5.90 -5.47 -13.09
C GLU A 260 7.14 -4.95 -13.85
N ARG A 261 8.32 -5.55 -13.65
CA ARG A 261 9.57 -5.19 -14.31
C ARG A 261 10.10 -6.19 -15.32
N GLY A 262 9.37 -7.23 -15.64
CA GLY A 262 9.62 -8.06 -16.84
C GLY A 262 11.07 -8.52 -17.12
N GLY A 263 11.93 -8.67 -16.10
CA GLY A 263 13.36 -8.89 -16.36
C GLY A 263 14.10 -9.89 -15.48
N ILE A 264 13.62 -10.21 -14.27
CA ILE A 264 14.44 -11.01 -13.34
C ILE A 264 14.01 -12.48 -13.23
N PHE A 265 12.80 -12.84 -13.62
CA PHE A 265 12.35 -14.23 -13.61
C PHE A 265 11.62 -14.61 -14.90
N ARG A 266 12.37 -14.77 -16.00
CA ARG A 266 11.93 -15.67 -17.07
C ARG A 266 12.54 -17.05 -16.79
N ARG A 267 11.75 -17.93 -16.26
CA ARG A 267 11.72 -19.36 -16.54
C ARG A 267 10.36 -19.92 -16.24
#